data_ccfb799cf72051ea9adce48883da195c
#
_entry.id   ccfb799cf72051ea9adce48883da195c
#
_cell.length_a   1.000
_cell.length_b   1.000
_cell.length_c   1.000
_cell.angle_alpha   90.00
_cell.angle_beta   90.00
_cell.angle_gamma   90.00
#
_symmetry.space_group_name_H-M   'P 1'
#
loop_
_entity.id
_entity.type
_entity.pdbx_description
1 polymer ?
#
loop_
_entity_poly.entity_id
_entity_poly.type
_entity_poly.pdbx_seq_one_letter_code
_entity_poly.pdbx_strand_id
1 'polypeptide(L)'
;MTLRTFFRITVLATLALGQALGQAHAAPTKALVCIGSYSAADKESVHLYQLNLKDGSLKKLSAVSGLRNPSFLKIHPNGKFLYAVNEVGDFQGKKSGGVTAFGLDVKNGKLTQLNQQPSGDTGPCHLTVDATGKFVLVAHYGGGSTTVLPIKKDGHVGPVTSQIEHKGSSVLPRQKAPHAHAIHVGPNNKFAFAPDLGIDKVLVFKFDEKTGQIRETKFGGASVDPGSGPRHFGFHPNGKYAYVINEIKQTVTAFGFRAKRGKLRSLQTISTVPEPVKGNSTAEILVHPSGKFLYGSNRGHNSIAMFRVDEKNGKLTALGHEPIRGEIPRNFGIDPTGQFLLAAGQRSNNVNVFRIDPETGKLKFTGNSIEVASPVCVRMILQD
;
A
#
# COMPACT_ATOMS: atom_id res chain seq x y z
N MET A 1 -61.16 25.79 -63.15
CA MET A 1 -60.79 26.73 -62.10
C MET A 1 -61.14 26.11 -60.78
N THR A 2 -60.18 25.43 -60.14
CA THR A 2 -60.39 24.66 -58.91
C THR A 2 -59.32 25.07 -57.86
N LEU A 3 -59.80 25.79 -56.86
CA LEU A 3 -58.99 26.22 -55.71
C LEU A 3 -58.64 24.99 -54.85
N ARG A 4 -57.35 24.76 -54.60
CA ARG A 4 -56.85 23.77 -53.58
C ARG A 4 -56.42 24.53 -52.31
N THR A 5 -57.19 24.32 -51.26
CA THR A 5 -56.93 24.80 -49.90
C THR A 5 -55.85 23.91 -49.20
N PHE A 6 -54.71 24.49 -48.81
CA PHE A 6 -53.72 23.80 -48.03
C PHE A 6 -54.02 24.02 -46.55
N PHE A 7 -54.31 22.93 -45.81
CA PHE A 7 -54.31 22.90 -44.33
C PHE A 7 -52.89 22.72 -43.81
N ARG A 8 -52.38 23.67 -43.03
CA ARG A 8 -51.16 23.53 -42.28
C ARG A 8 -51.52 22.98 -40.91
N ILE A 9 -51.02 21.75 -40.59
CA ILE A 9 -51.09 21.17 -39.30
C ILE A 9 -49.79 21.56 -38.53
N THR A 10 -49.94 22.40 -37.49
CA THR A 10 -48.86 22.76 -36.59
C THR A 10 -48.80 21.71 -35.47
N VAL A 11 -47.75 20.87 -35.47
CA VAL A 11 -47.49 19.92 -34.38
C VAL A 11 -46.70 20.66 -33.33
N LEU A 12 -47.31 20.92 -32.16
CA LEU A 12 -46.60 21.36 -30.97
C LEU A 12 -45.91 20.15 -30.33
N ALA A 13 -44.59 20.10 -30.44
CA ALA A 13 -43.77 19.15 -29.68
C ALA A 13 -43.47 19.73 -28.28
N THR A 14 -44.16 19.25 -27.27
CA THR A 14 -43.83 19.53 -25.86
C THR A 14 -42.60 18.72 -25.48
N LEU A 15 -41.43 19.39 -25.36
CA LEU A 15 -40.21 18.83 -24.75
C LEU A 15 -40.44 18.76 -23.23
N ALA A 16 -40.70 17.57 -22.73
CA ALA A 16 -40.58 17.29 -21.29
C ALA A 16 -39.09 17.17 -20.93
N LEU A 17 -38.49 18.23 -20.37
CA LEU A 17 -37.19 18.15 -19.69
C LEU A 17 -37.38 17.35 -18.41
N GLY A 18 -37.04 16.05 -18.44
CA GLY A 18 -36.87 15.23 -17.27
C GLY A 18 -35.58 15.68 -16.56
N GLN A 19 -35.69 16.47 -15.50
CA GLN A 19 -34.56 16.72 -14.58
C GLN A 19 -34.28 15.39 -13.84
N ALA A 20 -33.27 14.66 -14.27
CA ALA A 20 -32.63 13.62 -13.47
C ALA A 20 -31.90 14.32 -12.31
N LEU A 21 -32.58 14.48 -11.19
CA LEU A 21 -31.95 14.82 -9.91
C LEU A 21 -31.01 13.67 -9.54
N GLY A 22 -29.74 13.77 -9.94
CA GLY A 22 -28.69 12.91 -9.41
C GLY A 22 -28.65 13.09 -7.89
N GLN A 23 -29.00 12.06 -7.14
CA GLN A 23 -28.79 12.04 -5.70
C GLN A 23 -27.30 12.25 -5.45
N ALA A 24 -26.92 13.45 -5.01
CA ALA A 24 -25.59 13.71 -4.50
C ALA A 24 -25.41 12.83 -3.26
N HIS A 25 -24.67 11.74 -3.39
CA HIS A 25 -24.27 10.96 -2.24
C HIS A 25 -23.45 11.88 -1.32
N ALA A 26 -23.84 11.97 -0.06
CA ALA A 26 -23.09 12.73 0.93
C ALA A 26 -21.64 12.21 0.94
N ALA A 27 -20.67 13.10 1.02
CA ALA A 27 -19.27 12.72 1.13
C ALA A 27 -19.08 11.78 2.35
N PRO A 28 -18.29 10.72 2.24
CA PRO A 28 -18.07 9.79 3.34
C PRO A 28 -17.47 10.55 4.54
N THR A 29 -18.02 10.30 5.72
CA THR A 29 -17.62 10.97 6.97
C THR A 29 -16.75 10.11 7.86
N LYS A 30 -16.57 8.84 7.51
CA LYS A 30 -15.86 7.85 8.33
C LYS A 30 -15.02 6.93 7.46
N ALA A 31 -13.93 6.41 8.06
CA ALA A 31 -13.14 5.33 7.47
C ALA A 31 -12.86 4.26 8.53
N LEU A 32 -12.85 3.00 8.10
CA LEU A 32 -12.35 1.91 8.91
C LEU A 32 -10.83 1.87 8.79
N VAL A 33 -10.14 1.80 9.92
CA VAL A 33 -8.69 1.70 10.04
C VAL A 33 -8.35 0.31 10.55
N CYS A 34 -7.53 -0.44 9.80
CA CYS A 34 -6.99 -1.73 10.18
C CYS A 34 -5.49 -1.55 10.50
N ILE A 35 -5.08 -1.94 11.70
CA ILE A 35 -3.69 -1.79 12.18
C ILE A 35 -3.14 -3.16 12.50
N GLY A 36 -2.05 -3.56 11.83
CA GLY A 36 -1.28 -4.77 12.12
C GLY A 36 -0.11 -4.49 13.03
N SER A 37 0.22 -5.42 13.90
CA SER A 37 1.25 -5.30 14.93
C SER A 37 2.28 -6.42 14.87
N TYR A 38 3.49 -6.18 15.38
CA TYR A 38 4.35 -7.29 15.82
C TYR A 38 3.85 -7.79 17.17
N SER A 39 3.44 -9.04 17.23
CA SER A 39 2.82 -9.61 18.43
C SER A 39 2.98 -11.11 18.51
N ALA A 40 2.96 -11.64 19.73
CA ALA A 40 2.76 -13.07 19.99
C ALA A 40 1.29 -13.45 19.72
N ALA A 41 1.04 -14.75 19.54
CA ALA A 41 -0.30 -15.24 19.17
C ALA A 41 -1.36 -15.00 20.26
N ASP A 42 -0.99 -14.96 21.53
CA ASP A 42 -1.87 -14.73 22.66
C ASP A 42 -2.29 -13.26 22.85
N LYS A 43 -1.71 -12.35 22.07
CA LYS A 43 -1.99 -10.91 22.15
C LYS A 43 -2.89 -10.44 21.01
N GLU A 44 -3.60 -9.32 21.23
CA GLU A 44 -4.25 -8.59 20.13
C GLU A 44 -3.20 -8.20 19.08
N SER A 45 -3.50 -8.46 17.81
CA SER A 45 -2.50 -8.37 16.74
C SER A 45 -2.98 -7.62 15.49
N VAL A 46 -4.29 -7.63 15.23
CA VAL A 46 -4.93 -6.78 14.22
C VAL A 46 -6.04 -5.99 14.89
N HIS A 47 -5.91 -4.66 14.90
CA HIS A 47 -6.82 -3.76 15.58
C HIS A 47 -7.67 -2.98 14.58
N LEU A 48 -8.95 -2.79 14.87
CA LEU A 48 -9.89 -2.05 14.03
C LEU A 48 -10.39 -0.82 14.78
N TYR A 49 -10.27 0.33 14.10
CA TYR A 49 -10.75 1.62 14.58
C TYR A 49 -11.63 2.29 13.54
N GLN A 50 -12.53 3.15 13.99
CA GLN A 50 -13.24 4.09 13.14
C GLN A 50 -12.53 5.44 13.21
N LEU A 51 -12.12 5.97 12.06
CA LEU A 51 -11.63 7.33 11.88
C LEU A 51 -12.78 8.23 11.50
N ASN A 52 -12.98 9.33 12.25
CA ASN A 52 -13.89 10.40 11.89
C ASN A 52 -13.16 11.36 10.92
N LEU A 53 -13.63 11.46 9.68
CA LEU A 53 -13.02 12.28 8.63
C LEU A 53 -13.26 13.80 8.83
N LYS A 54 -14.07 14.21 9.82
CA LYS A 54 -14.26 15.62 10.15
C LYS A 54 -13.11 16.18 11.00
N ASP A 55 -12.71 15.44 12.04
CA ASP A 55 -11.79 15.93 13.07
C ASP A 55 -10.55 15.04 13.30
N GLY A 56 -10.49 13.86 12.67
CA GLY A 56 -9.40 12.91 12.80
C GLY A 56 -9.44 12.09 14.10
N SER A 57 -10.53 12.10 14.85
CA SER A 57 -10.67 11.28 16.05
C SER A 57 -10.79 9.78 15.71
N LEU A 58 -10.28 8.92 16.60
CA LEU A 58 -10.26 7.46 16.44
C LEU A 58 -11.07 6.79 17.56
N LYS A 59 -11.96 5.88 17.19
CA LYS A 59 -12.74 5.03 18.12
C LYS A 59 -12.39 3.57 17.90
N LYS A 60 -11.91 2.85 18.93
CA LYS A 60 -11.70 1.39 18.87
C LYS A 60 -13.04 0.69 18.62
N LEU A 61 -13.05 -0.23 17.66
CA LEU A 61 -14.21 -1.07 17.33
C LEU A 61 -13.99 -2.50 17.81
N SER A 62 -12.88 -3.11 17.39
CA SER A 62 -12.54 -4.49 17.75
C SER A 62 -11.05 -4.74 17.59
N ALA A 63 -10.61 -5.93 18.00
CA ALA A 63 -9.31 -6.48 17.69
C ALA A 63 -9.40 -8.00 17.60
N VAL A 64 -8.43 -8.63 16.93
CA VAL A 64 -8.27 -10.08 16.88
C VAL A 64 -6.89 -10.49 17.40
N SER A 65 -6.83 -11.66 18.01
CA SER A 65 -5.63 -12.38 18.44
C SER A 65 -5.47 -13.68 17.66
N GLY A 66 -4.52 -14.53 18.00
CA GLY A 66 -4.30 -15.81 17.33
C GLY A 66 -3.29 -15.76 16.18
N LEU A 67 -2.72 -14.59 15.87
CA LEU A 67 -1.71 -14.46 14.83
C LEU A 67 -0.35 -14.08 15.42
N ARG A 68 0.69 -14.69 14.88
CA ARG A 68 2.09 -14.27 15.15
C ARG A 68 2.51 -13.28 14.08
N ASN A 69 2.88 -12.07 14.50
CA ASN A 69 3.43 -11.00 13.64
C ASN A 69 2.64 -10.74 12.36
N PRO A 70 1.34 -10.33 12.40
CA PRO A 70 0.63 -9.86 11.22
C PRO A 70 1.14 -8.48 10.79
N SER A 71 2.39 -8.43 10.34
CA SER A 71 3.17 -7.20 10.15
C SER A 71 2.76 -6.41 8.90
N PHE A 72 2.02 -7.01 7.98
CA PHE A 72 1.49 -6.31 6.82
C PHE A 72 0.09 -6.80 6.46
N LEU A 73 -0.78 -5.85 6.13
CA LEU A 73 -2.19 -6.05 5.83
C LEU A 73 -2.52 -5.54 4.43
N LYS A 74 -3.49 -6.18 3.77
CA LYS A 74 -4.10 -5.68 2.53
C LYS A 74 -5.59 -5.92 2.52
N ILE A 75 -6.37 -4.87 2.34
CA ILE A 75 -7.80 -4.96 2.10
C ILE A 75 -8.02 -5.38 0.64
N HIS A 76 -8.90 -6.33 0.42
CA HIS A 76 -9.29 -6.79 -0.91
C HIS A 76 -9.99 -5.65 -1.68
N PRO A 77 -9.85 -5.54 -3.02
CA PRO A 77 -10.48 -4.48 -3.82
C PRO A 77 -12.00 -4.35 -3.64
N ASN A 78 -12.72 -5.45 -3.33
CA ASN A 78 -14.17 -5.42 -3.09
C ASN A 78 -14.57 -4.96 -1.68
N GLY A 79 -13.62 -4.68 -0.79
CA GLY A 79 -13.86 -4.27 0.60
C GLY A 79 -14.37 -5.36 1.55
N LYS A 80 -14.59 -6.60 1.10
CA LYS A 80 -15.21 -7.67 1.89
C LYS A 80 -14.22 -8.58 2.61
N PHE A 81 -12.92 -8.49 2.28
CA PHE A 81 -11.88 -9.36 2.84
C PHE A 81 -10.64 -8.57 3.20
N LEU A 82 -9.86 -9.11 4.15
CA LEU A 82 -8.55 -8.60 4.53
C LEU A 82 -7.57 -9.77 4.59
N TYR A 83 -6.37 -9.56 4.09
CA TYR A 83 -5.28 -10.53 4.14
C TYR A 83 -4.13 -9.96 4.96
N ALA A 84 -3.53 -10.82 5.81
CA ALA A 84 -2.38 -10.51 6.64
C ALA A 84 -1.25 -11.49 6.35
N VAL A 85 0.00 -11.03 6.30
CA VAL A 85 1.14 -11.94 6.44
C VAL A 85 1.25 -12.39 7.89
N ASN A 86 1.83 -13.57 8.12
CA ASN A 86 2.40 -13.96 9.40
C ASN A 86 3.92 -13.99 9.22
N GLU A 87 4.61 -12.92 9.63
CA GLU A 87 6.06 -12.72 9.43
C GLU A 87 6.87 -13.60 10.40
N VAL A 88 6.92 -14.88 10.07
CA VAL A 88 7.63 -15.93 10.83
C VAL A 88 8.39 -16.85 9.88
N GLY A 89 9.23 -17.73 10.40
CA GLY A 89 9.97 -18.70 9.60
C GLY A 89 9.55 -20.17 9.82
N ASP A 90 8.56 -20.40 10.70
CA ASP A 90 8.18 -21.73 11.22
C ASP A 90 6.66 -21.92 11.25
N PHE A 91 5.96 -21.47 10.21
CA PHE A 91 4.50 -21.48 10.18
C PHE A 91 3.92 -22.89 10.05
N GLN A 92 3.11 -23.30 11.03
CA GLN A 92 2.47 -24.65 11.08
C GLN A 92 3.49 -25.80 10.90
N GLY A 93 4.67 -25.69 11.53
CA GLY A 93 5.74 -26.70 11.46
C GLY A 93 6.48 -26.78 10.12
N LYS A 94 6.25 -25.85 9.19
CA LYS A 94 6.93 -25.75 7.91
C LYS A 94 7.96 -24.61 7.92
N LYS A 95 9.06 -24.75 7.21
CA LYS A 95 10.01 -23.66 6.93
C LYS A 95 9.37 -22.65 6.00
N SER A 96 8.45 -21.84 6.54
CA SER A 96 7.61 -20.88 5.81
C SER A 96 7.07 -19.85 6.78
N GLY A 97 6.69 -18.67 6.29
CA GLY A 97 5.69 -17.82 6.94
C GLY A 97 4.29 -18.19 6.54
N GLY A 98 3.30 -17.34 6.84
CA GLY A 98 1.91 -17.58 6.56
C GLY A 98 1.19 -16.41 5.90
N VAL A 99 0.04 -16.71 5.31
CA VAL A 99 -1.00 -15.75 4.91
C VAL A 99 -2.28 -16.13 5.62
N THR A 100 -2.87 -15.19 6.35
CA THR A 100 -4.18 -15.33 6.99
C THR A 100 -5.22 -14.52 6.23
N ALA A 101 -6.33 -15.15 5.89
CA ALA A 101 -7.50 -14.53 5.26
C ALA A 101 -8.60 -14.26 6.28
N PHE A 102 -9.23 -13.09 6.18
CA PHE A 102 -10.36 -12.67 6.99
C PHE A 102 -11.52 -12.19 6.13
N GLY A 103 -12.74 -12.52 6.54
CA GLY A 103 -13.93 -11.76 6.18
C GLY A 103 -13.92 -10.42 6.92
N LEU A 104 -14.17 -9.33 6.21
CA LEU A 104 -14.17 -7.96 6.72
C LEU A 104 -15.59 -7.39 6.68
N ASP A 105 -16.15 -7.12 7.85
CA ASP A 105 -17.36 -6.31 8.01
C ASP A 105 -16.96 -4.84 8.22
N VAL A 106 -16.94 -4.09 7.13
CA VAL A 106 -16.53 -2.68 7.15
C VAL A 106 -17.48 -1.85 8.02
N LYS A 107 -18.79 -2.12 7.97
CA LYS A 107 -19.80 -1.35 8.69
C LYS A 107 -19.63 -1.47 10.20
N ASN A 108 -19.42 -2.67 10.71
CA ASN A 108 -19.32 -2.94 12.14
C ASN A 108 -17.87 -3.00 12.65
N GLY A 109 -16.89 -2.94 11.76
CA GLY A 109 -15.47 -3.03 12.09
C GLY A 109 -15.12 -4.36 12.74
N LYS A 110 -15.50 -5.49 12.11
CA LYS A 110 -15.23 -6.84 12.60
C LYS A 110 -14.46 -7.66 11.59
N LEU A 111 -13.57 -8.52 12.08
CA LEU A 111 -12.88 -9.55 11.31
C LEU A 111 -13.33 -10.93 11.74
N THR A 112 -13.57 -11.81 10.76
CA THR A 112 -13.81 -13.24 10.96
C THR A 112 -12.72 -13.99 10.21
N GLN A 113 -11.86 -14.74 10.91
CA GLN A 113 -10.83 -15.54 10.27
C GLN A 113 -11.48 -16.62 9.39
N LEU A 114 -11.06 -16.67 8.12
CA LEU A 114 -11.54 -17.65 7.15
C LEU A 114 -10.61 -18.86 7.12
N ASN A 115 -9.34 -18.63 6.76
CA ASN A 115 -8.32 -19.67 6.78
C ASN A 115 -6.92 -19.10 6.83
N GLN A 116 -5.95 -20.01 6.89
CA GLN A 116 -4.53 -19.72 6.82
C GLN A 116 -3.85 -20.67 5.84
N GLN A 117 -2.80 -20.18 5.16
CA GLN A 117 -1.94 -20.98 4.28
C GLN A 117 -0.48 -20.65 4.53
N PRO A 118 0.45 -21.62 4.41
CA PRO A 118 1.86 -21.33 4.29
C PRO A 118 2.11 -20.42 3.09
N SER A 119 2.95 -19.41 3.28
CA SER A 119 3.25 -18.40 2.23
C SER A 119 4.26 -18.88 1.18
N GLY A 120 4.91 -20.03 1.41
CA GLY A 120 5.87 -20.65 0.50
C GLY A 120 7.34 -20.42 0.83
N ASP A 121 7.66 -19.39 1.65
CA ASP A 121 9.02 -19.10 2.09
C ASP A 121 9.01 -18.35 3.44
N THR A 122 10.18 -18.13 4.02
CA THR A 122 10.36 -17.56 5.36
C THR A 122 10.28 -16.04 5.38
N GLY A 123 9.74 -15.48 6.48
CA GLY A 123 9.72 -14.05 6.74
C GLY A 123 8.95 -13.23 5.67
N PRO A 124 7.67 -13.58 5.36
CA PRO A 124 6.85 -12.73 4.51
C PRO A 124 6.61 -11.39 5.21
N CYS A 125 7.03 -10.28 4.59
CA CYS A 125 6.98 -8.94 5.19
C CYS A 125 6.05 -7.98 4.45
N HIS A 126 5.55 -8.37 3.29
CA HIS A 126 4.63 -7.56 2.48
C HIS A 126 3.74 -8.45 1.61
N LEU A 127 2.51 -8.03 1.40
CA LEU A 127 1.60 -8.65 0.45
C LEU A 127 0.78 -7.61 -0.31
N THR A 128 0.30 -7.99 -1.48
CA THR A 128 -0.70 -7.22 -2.23
C THR A 128 -1.75 -8.16 -2.82
N VAL A 129 -2.92 -7.60 -3.15
CA VAL A 129 -3.96 -8.28 -3.92
C VAL A 129 -3.97 -7.68 -5.32
N ASP A 130 -4.07 -8.51 -6.34
CA ASP A 130 -4.16 -8.07 -7.73
C ASP A 130 -5.48 -7.30 -7.99
N ALA A 131 -5.55 -6.55 -9.09
CA ALA A 131 -6.72 -5.71 -9.37
C ALA A 131 -8.02 -6.51 -9.61
N THR A 132 -7.93 -7.78 -10.01
CA THR A 132 -9.11 -8.65 -10.18
C THR A 132 -9.59 -9.26 -8.87
N GLY A 133 -8.80 -9.15 -7.78
CA GLY A 133 -9.09 -9.76 -6.50
C GLY A 133 -8.94 -11.28 -6.46
N LYS A 134 -8.26 -11.89 -7.43
CA LYS A 134 -8.13 -13.34 -7.54
C LYS A 134 -6.85 -13.91 -6.93
N PHE A 135 -5.86 -13.07 -6.65
CA PHE A 135 -4.55 -13.51 -6.20
C PHE A 135 -3.96 -12.60 -5.13
N VAL A 136 -3.37 -13.22 -4.12
CA VAL A 136 -2.44 -12.58 -3.19
C VAL A 136 -1.02 -12.83 -3.69
N LEU A 137 -0.22 -11.78 -3.80
CA LEU A 137 1.22 -11.86 -4.06
C LEU A 137 1.95 -11.50 -2.77
N VAL A 138 3.00 -12.24 -2.43
CA VAL A 138 3.75 -12.12 -1.16
C VAL A 138 5.23 -11.93 -1.43
N ALA A 139 5.87 -11.01 -0.73
CA ALA A 139 7.32 -10.82 -0.71
C ALA A 139 7.91 -11.35 0.59
N HIS A 140 8.99 -12.13 0.49
CA HIS A 140 9.66 -12.78 1.60
C HIS A 140 11.04 -12.17 1.85
N TYR A 141 11.16 -11.44 2.95
CA TYR A 141 12.44 -10.85 3.35
C TYR A 141 13.46 -11.93 3.78
N GLY A 142 12.99 -12.91 4.55
CA GLY A 142 13.85 -13.97 5.08
C GLY A 142 14.37 -14.93 4.00
N GLY A 143 13.48 -15.35 3.08
CA GLY A 143 13.82 -16.31 2.03
C GLY A 143 14.30 -15.67 0.72
N GLY A 144 14.06 -14.37 0.49
CA GLY A 144 14.46 -13.68 -0.73
C GLY A 144 13.66 -14.12 -1.95
N SER A 145 12.34 -14.30 -1.82
CA SER A 145 11.48 -14.79 -2.89
C SER A 145 10.17 -14.01 -3.01
N THR A 146 9.45 -14.25 -4.09
CA THR A 146 8.07 -13.79 -4.31
C THR A 146 7.18 -14.98 -4.63
N THR A 147 6.01 -15.07 -3.97
CA THR A 147 5.02 -16.13 -4.20
C THR A 147 3.65 -15.57 -4.57
N VAL A 148 2.80 -16.42 -5.16
CA VAL A 148 1.41 -16.10 -5.50
C VAL A 148 0.49 -17.19 -4.97
N LEU A 149 -0.59 -16.77 -4.31
CA LEU A 149 -1.62 -17.64 -3.77
C LEU A 149 -2.98 -17.23 -4.37
N PRO A 150 -3.82 -18.16 -4.82
CA PRO A 150 -5.14 -17.84 -5.34
C PRO A 150 -6.11 -17.47 -4.22
N ILE A 151 -7.04 -16.56 -4.52
CA ILE A 151 -8.18 -16.21 -3.67
C ILE A 151 -9.43 -16.87 -4.25
N LYS A 152 -10.17 -17.61 -3.42
CA LYS A 152 -11.46 -18.20 -3.76
C LYS A 152 -12.57 -17.14 -3.70
N LYS A 153 -13.73 -17.42 -4.30
CA LYS A 153 -14.90 -16.50 -4.31
C LYS A 153 -15.39 -16.13 -2.90
N ASP A 154 -15.20 -17.00 -1.95
CA ASP A 154 -15.58 -16.83 -0.53
C ASP A 154 -14.48 -16.14 0.31
N GLY A 155 -13.39 -15.68 -0.32
CA GLY A 155 -12.29 -14.98 0.32
C GLY A 155 -11.19 -15.90 0.89
N HIS A 156 -11.36 -17.22 0.90
CA HIS A 156 -10.32 -18.13 1.36
C HIS A 156 -9.08 -18.04 0.45
N VAL A 157 -7.90 -18.05 1.05
CA VAL A 157 -6.64 -18.16 0.32
C VAL A 157 -6.29 -19.64 0.07
N GLY A 158 -5.89 -19.96 -1.17
CA GLY A 158 -5.42 -21.30 -1.56
C GLY A 158 -3.90 -21.48 -1.37
N PRO A 159 -3.36 -22.67 -1.67
CA PRO A 159 -1.93 -22.93 -1.61
C PRO A 159 -1.16 -22.13 -2.66
N VAL A 160 0.16 -21.99 -2.47
CA VAL A 160 1.06 -21.33 -3.44
C VAL A 160 0.97 -22.00 -4.81
N THR A 161 0.76 -21.20 -5.85
CA THR A 161 0.65 -21.65 -7.24
C THR A 161 1.79 -21.16 -8.13
N SER A 162 2.54 -20.15 -7.69
CA SER A 162 3.71 -19.63 -8.39
C SER A 162 4.72 -19.07 -7.40
N GLN A 163 6.01 -19.32 -7.65
CA GLN A 163 7.13 -18.83 -6.84
C GLN A 163 8.31 -18.48 -7.72
N ILE A 164 9.00 -17.38 -7.38
CA ILE A 164 10.30 -17.02 -7.96
C ILE A 164 11.27 -16.74 -6.82
N GLU A 165 12.37 -17.46 -6.75
CA GLU A 165 13.51 -17.16 -5.91
C GLU A 165 14.33 -16.05 -6.57
N HIS A 166 14.62 -14.99 -5.83
CA HIS A 166 15.47 -13.91 -6.30
C HIS A 166 16.93 -14.34 -6.25
N LYS A 167 17.78 -13.74 -7.07
CA LYS A 167 19.21 -14.09 -7.16
C LYS A 167 20.08 -12.85 -7.18
N GLY A 168 21.24 -12.94 -6.54
CA GLY A 168 22.22 -11.89 -6.52
C GLY A 168 22.59 -11.41 -5.12
N SER A 169 23.36 -10.35 -5.06
CA SER A 169 23.86 -9.70 -3.85
C SER A 169 24.20 -8.26 -4.18
N SER A 170 24.59 -7.47 -3.18
CA SER A 170 25.14 -6.12 -3.37
C SER A 170 26.28 -5.86 -2.38
N VAL A 171 26.63 -4.57 -2.22
CA VAL A 171 27.92 -4.14 -1.68
C VAL A 171 28.05 -4.18 -0.15
N LEU A 172 26.94 -4.29 0.59
CA LEU A 172 26.95 -4.23 2.06
C LEU A 172 26.84 -5.63 2.71
N PRO A 173 27.34 -5.82 3.94
CA PRO A 173 27.20 -7.10 4.66
C PRO A 173 25.76 -7.63 4.75
N ARG A 174 24.77 -6.74 4.87
CA ARG A 174 23.33 -7.06 4.89
C ARG A 174 22.78 -7.45 3.51
N GLN A 175 23.57 -7.26 2.45
CA GLN A 175 23.17 -7.51 1.07
C GLN A 175 23.90 -8.71 0.44
N LYS A 176 24.31 -9.68 1.25
CA LYS A 176 24.96 -10.91 0.76
C LYS A 176 23.99 -11.88 0.08
N ALA A 177 22.69 -11.69 0.26
CA ALA A 177 21.61 -12.48 -0.32
C ALA A 177 20.42 -11.57 -0.66
N PRO A 178 19.47 -12.04 -1.49
CA PRO A 178 18.21 -11.33 -1.74
C PRO A 178 17.37 -11.17 -0.47
N HIS A 179 16.66 -10.05 -0.39
CA HIS A 179 15.72 -9.71 0.67
C HIS A 179 14.54 -8.94 0.06
N ALA A 180 13.60 -9.68 -0.55
CA ALA A 180 12.39 -9.07 -1.14
C ALA A 180 11.57 -8.38 -0.06
N HIS A 181 11.45 -7.04 -0.12
CA HIS A 181 10.82 -6.29 0.96
C HIS A 181 9.42 -5.78 0.64
N ALA A 182 9.02 -5.79 -0.62
CA ALA A 182 7.65 -5.51 -1.04
C ALA A 182 7.31 -6.21 -2.36
N ILE A 183 6.03 -6.26 -2.66
CA ILE A 183 5.49 -6.71 -3.94
C ILE A 183 4.25 -5.87 -4.29
N HIS A 184 4.20 -5.35 -5.50
CA HIS A 184 3.10 -4.56 -6.02
C HIS A 184 2.71 -5.02 -7.40
N VAL A 185 1.42 -5.00 -7.71
CA VAL A 185 0.94 -5.21 -9.07
C VAL A 185 0.79 -3.84 -9.74
N GLY A 186 1.27 -3.75 -10.98
CA GLY A 186 1.21 -2.50 -11.74
C GLY A 186 -0.22 -2.09 -12.13
N PRO A 187 -0.46 -0.81 -12.47
CA PRO A 187 -1.80 -0.28 -12.75
C PRO A 187 -2.58 -1.01 -13.83
N ASN A 188 -1.88 -1.71 -14.74
CA ASN A 188 -2.51 -2.50 -15.82
C ASN A 188 -2.68 -3.99 -15.49
N ASN A 189 -2.41 -4.41 -14.28
CA ASN A 189 -2.49 -5.78 -13.78
C ASN A 189 -1.65 -6.83 -14.55
N LYS A 190 -0.64 -6.40 -15.34
CA LYS A 190 0.18 -7.28 -16.21
C LYS A 190 1.60 -7.52 -15.73
N PHE A 191 2.03 -6.77 -14.74
CA PHE A 191 3.37 -6.85 -14.18
C PHE A 191 3.34 -6.74 -12.67
N ALA A 192 4.21 -7.50 -12.00
CA ALA A 192 4.48 -7.39 -10.57
C ALA A 192 5.87 -6.77 -10.36
N PHE A 193 6.01 -5.95 -9.32
CA PHE A 193 7.21 -5.18 -8.98
C PHE A 193 7.64 -5.53 -7.57
N ALA A 194 8.85 -6.08 -7.43
CA ALA A 194 9.40 -6.49 -6.16
C ALA A 194 10.70 -5.74 -5.86
N PRO A 195 10.66 -4.66 -5.03
CA PRO A 195 11.86 -4.10 -4.44
C PRO A 195 12.57 -5.16 -3.61
N ASP A 196 13.83 -5.38 -3.91
CA ASP A 196 14.69 -6.30 -3.18
C ASP A 196 15.88 -5.56 -2.58
N LEU A 197 15.87 -5.46 -1.26
CA LEU A 197 16.86 -4.72 -0.47
C LEU A 197 18.25 -5.33 -0.63
N GLY A 198 18.33 -6.66 -0.76
CA GLY A 198 19.59 -7.40 -0.77
C GLY A 198 20.39 -7.27 -2.08
N ILE A 199 19.72 -6.90 -3.17
CA ILE A 199 20.35 -6.86 -4.50
C ILE A 199 20.27 -5.49 -5.20
N ASP A 200 19.80 -4.46 -4.50
CA ASP A 200 19.64 -3.08 -5.00
C ASP A 200 18.86 -2.98 -6.31
N LYS A 201 17.74 -3.74 -6.39
CA LYS A 201 16.87 -3.76 -7.59
C LYS A 201 15.40 -3.70 -7.21
N VAL A 202 14.61 -3.10 -8.10
CA VAL A 202 13.19 -3.34 -8.21
C VAL A 202 13.01 -4.38 -9.32
N LEU A 203 12.86 -5.65 -8.94
CA LEU A 203 12.61 -6.73 -9.91
C LEU A 203 11.24 -6.55 -10.54
N VAL A 204 11.11 -6.95 -11.82
CA VAL A 204 9.86 -6.85 -12.57
C VAL A 204 9.54 -8.18 -13.20
N PHE A 205 8.38 -8.73 -12.84
CA PHE A 205 7.84 -9.98 -13.35
C PHE A 205 6.64 -9.72 -14.26
N LYS A 206 6.47 -10.53 -15.30
CA LYS A 206 5.18 -10.64 -15.97
C LYS A 206 4.21 -11.33 -15.01
N PHE A 207 3.01 -10.80 -14.91
CA PHE A 207 1.92 -11.38 -14.12
C PHE A 207 0.76 -11.74 -15.04
N ASP A 208 0.30 -12.98 -14.93
CA ASP A 208 -0.88 -13.47 -15.64
C ASP A 208 -2.09 -13.44 -14.68
N GLU A 209 -2.97 -12.48 -14.86
CA GLU A 209 -4.18 -12.28 -14.03
C GLU A 209 -5.25 -13.38 -14.17
N LYS A 210 -5.08 -14.32 -15.12
CA LYS A 210 -5.98 -15.46 -15.29
C LYS A 210 -5.51 -16.68 -14.50
N THR A 211 -4.21 -16.90 -14.45
CA THR A 211 -3.59 -18.10 -13.86
C THR A 211 -2.83 -17.81 -12.57
N GLY A 212 -2.53 -16.54 -12.25
CA GLY A 212 -1.69 -16.13 -11.13
C GLY A 212 -0.20 -16.40 -11.33
N GLN A 213 0.22 -16.83 -12.51
CA GLN A 213 1.63 -17.12 -12.76
C GLN A 213 2.45 -15.85 -12.86
N ILE A 214 3.61 -15.84 -12.19
CA ILE A 214 4.65 -14.82 -12.37
C ILE A 214 5.83 -15.40 -13.12
N ARG A 215 6.44 -14.59 -14.00
CA ARG A 215 7.61 -14.99 -14.79
C ARG A 215 8.57 -13.83 -14.93
N GLU A 216 9.86 -14.09 -14.95
CA GLU A 216 10.89 -13.07 -15.19
C GLU A 216 10.65 -12.31 -16.50
N THR A 217 10.93 -11.01 -16.47
CA THR A 217 10.97 -10.21 -17.71
C THR A 217 12.36 -10.24 -18.32
N LYS A 218 12.48 -10.03 -19.63
CA LYS A 218 13.78 -9.91 -20.31
C LYS A 218 14.69 -8.81 -19.73
N PHE A 219 14.11 -7.84 -19.02
CA PHE A 219 14.85 -6.70 -18.45
C PHE A 219 15.29 -6.96 -17.00
N GLY A 220 14.75 -8.00 -16.34
CA GLY A 220 15.01 -8.31 -14.93
C GLY A 220 14.49 -7.28 -13.94
N GLY A 221 14.39 -5.99 -14.31
CA GLY A 221 13.96 -4.90 -13.43
C GLY A 221 14.72 -3.60 -13.63
N ALA A 222 14.76 -2.77 -12.59
CA ALA A 222 15.52 -1.52 -12.52
C ALA A 222 16.43 -1.51 -11.29
N SER A 223 17.70 -1.17 -11.48
CA SER A 223 18.64 -1.00 -10.38
C SER A 223 18.49 0.38 -9.74
N VAL A 224 18.81 0.46 -8.46
CA VAL A 224 19.09 1.68 -7.72
C VAL A 224 20.61 1.75 -7.44
N ASP A 225 21.08 2.84 -6.85
CA ASP A 225 22.50 2.97 -6.53
C ASP A 225 22.95 1.87 -5.54
N PRO A 226 24.14 1.28 -5.73
CA PRO A 226 24.65 0.22 -4.85
C PRO A 226 24.62 0.62 -3.37
N GLY A 227 24.16 -0.24 -2.50
CA GLY A 227 24.00 0.03 -1.07
C GLY A 227 22.72 0.79 -0.68
N SER A 228 21.82 1.02 -1.63
CA SER A 228 20.58 1.76 -1.36
C SER A 228 19.56 0.97 -0.55
N GLY A 229 19.39 -0.32 -0.83
CA GLY A 229 18.41 -1.19 -0.18
C GLY A 229 16.97 -0.77 -0.46
N PRO A 230 16.45 -0.95 -1.70
CA PRO A 230 15.07 -0.60 -2.03
C PRO A 230 14.09 -1.44 -1.22
N ARG A 231 13.07 -0.78 -0.64
CA ARG A 231 12.19 -1.38 0.37
C ARG A 231 10.73 -1.41 -0.04
N HIS A 232 10.04 -0.30 0.05
CA HIS A 232 8.64 -0.15 -0.37
C HIS A 232 8.55 0.70 -1.64
N PHE A 233 7.44 0.53 -2.36
CA PHE A 233 7.25 1.05 -3.69
C PHE A 233 5.82 1.55 -3.89
N GLY A 234 5.64 2.61 -4.65
CA GLY A 234 4.31 3.14 -4.96
C GLY A 234 4.23 3.67 -6.39
N PHE A 235 3.09 3.42 -7.04
CA PHE A 235 2.77 4.06 -8.31
C PHE A 235 2.10 5.41 -8.10
N HIS A 236 2.42 6.35 -8.98
CA HIS A 236 1.65 7.58 -9.09
C HIS A 236 0.26 7.28 -9.68
N PRO A 237 -0.84 7.93 -9.21
CA PRO A 237 -2.20 7.67 -9.70
C PRO A 237 -2.38 7.82 -11.22
N ASN A 238 -1.58 8.70 -11.88
CA ASN A 238 -1.63 8.86 -13.34
C ASN A 238 -1.02 7.69 -14.13
N GLY A 239 -0.43 6.69 -13.45
CA GLY A 239 0.17 5.50 -14.07
C GLY A 239 1.43 5.76 -14.91
N LYS A 240 2.04 6.95 -14.84
CA LYS A 240 3.25 7.32 -15.61
C LYS A 240 4.53 7.25 -14.80
N TYR A 241 4.45 7.31 -13.47
CA TYR A 241 5.59 7.34 -12.56
C TYR A 241 5.44 6.31 -11.46
N ALA A 242 6.57 5.97 -10.85
CA ALA A 242 6.67 5.12 -9.68
C ALA A 242 7.83 5.56 -8.79
N TYR A 243 7.77 5.22 -7.51
CA TYR A 243 8.74 5.64 -6.51
C TYR A 243 9.12 4.46 -5.63
N VAL A 244 10.41 4.31 -5.33
CA VAL A 244 10.91 3.35 -4.35
C VAL A 244 11.62 4.10 -3.23
N ILE A 245 11.34 3.73 -1.99
CA ILE A 245 12.09 4.23 -0.83
C ILE A 245 13.24 3.27 -0.53
N ASN A 246 14.43 3.81 -0.37
CA ASN A 246 15.67 3.07 -0.18
C ASN A 246 16.03 3.07 1.31
N GLU A 247 15.91 1.92 1.96
CA GLU A 247 16.02 1.79 3.41
C GLU A 247 17.37 2.23 3.95
N ILE A 248 18.47 1.82 3.28
CA ILE A 248 19.82 1.96 3.81
C ILE A 248 20.37 3.35 3.54
N LYS A 249 20.25 3.85 2.30
CA LYS A 249 20.75 5.19 1.92
C LYS A 249 19.80 6.33 2.24
N GLN A 250 18.63 6.06 2.85
CA GLN A 250 17.70 7.10 3.28
C GLN A 250 17.27 8.03 2.13
N THR A 251 16.93 7.43 0.99
CA THR A 251 16.58 8.17 -0.23
C THR A 251 15.28 7.65 -0.85
N VAL A 252 14.70 8.43 -1.76
CA VAL A 252 13.66 8.00 -2.69
C VAL A 252 14.22 8.05 -4.11
N THR A 253 14.05 6.96 -4.87
CA THR A 253 14.31 6.97 -6.32
C THR A 253 12.98 7.06 -7.06
N ALA A 254 12.85 8.09 -7.89
CA ALA A 254 11.72 8.30 -8.80
C ALA A 254 11.99 7.61 -10.14
N PHE A 255 10.98 6.97 -10.70
CA PHE A 255 11.03 6.30 -12.00
C PHE A 255 9.93 6.80 -12.94
N GLY A 256 10.27 6.96 -14.22
CA GLY A 256 9.30 6.96 -15.31
C GLY A 256 8.86 5.52 -15.59
N PHE A 257 7.57 5.29 -15.68
CA PHE A 257 6.97 3.97 -15.88
C PHE A 257 6.35 3.84 -17.27
N ARG A 258 6.74 2.80 -18.02
CA ARG A 258 6.15 2.44 -19.31
C ARG A 258 5.27 1.20 -19.14
N ALA A 259 3.98 1.42 -18.87
CA ALA A 259 3.01 0.37 -18.50
C ALA A 259 2.92 -0.77 -19.53
N LYS A 260 2.96 -0.49 -20.84
CA LYS A 260 2.91 -1.51 -21.91
C LYS A 260 4.07 -2.52 -21.86
N ARG A 261 5.20 -2.15 -21.27
CA ARG A 261 6.44 -2.96 -21.21
C ARG A 261 6.84 -3.36 -19.80
N GLY A 262 6.18 -2.85 -18.77
CA GLY A 262 6.58 -3.02 -17.36
C GLY A 262 7.94 -2.36 -17.05
N LYS A 263 8.42 -1.42 -17.88
CA LYS A 263 9.78 -0.88 -17.77
C LYS A 263 9.82 0.37 -16.88
N LEU A 264 10.74 0.37 -15.93
CA LEU A 264 11.11 1.51 -15.10
C LEU A 264 12.36 2.19 -15.67
N ARG A 265 12.41 3.53 -15.65
CA ARG A 265 13.56 4.36 -16.00
C ARG A 265 13.83 5.35 -14.90
N SER A 266 14.99 5.30 -14.25
CA SER A 266 15.38 6.25 -13.21
C SER A 266 15.30 7.68 -13.71
N LEU A 267 14.76 8.57 -12.89
CA LEU A 267 14.59 10.00 -13.14
C LEU A 267 15.37 10.86 -12.15
N GLN A 268 15.38 10.44 -10.88
CA GLN A 268 15.95 11.21 -9.77
C GLN A 268 16.14 10.30 -8.56
N THR A 269 17.16 10.56 -7.76
CA THR A 269 17.28 10.10 -6.38
C THR A 269 17.39 11.31 -5.46
N ILE A 270 16.58 11.36 -4.38
CA ILE A 270 16.51 12.47 -3.44
C ILE A 270 16.52 11.95 -2.00
N SER A 271 17.19 12.69 -1.09
CA SER A 271 17.24 12.33 0.34
C SER A 271 15.87 12.46 1.02
N THR A 272 15.62 11.59 2.01
CA THR A 272 14.46 11.65 2.90
C THR A 272 14.75 12.35 4.22
N VAL A 273 15.98 12.80 4.44
CA VAL A 273 16.43 13.55 5.62
C VAL A 273 17.23 14.75 5.18
N PRO A 274 17.28 15.85 5.97
CA PRO A 274 18.03 17.05 5.60
C PRO A 274 19.54 16.77 5.56
N GLU A 275 20.04 16.01 6.53
CA GLU A 275 21.42 15.54 6.65
C GLU A 275 21.42 14.05 7.02
N PRO A 276 22.49 13.30 6.70
CA PRO A 276 22.61 11.90 7.09
C PRO A 276 22.50 11.72 8.60
N VAL A 277 21.54 10.91 9.05
CA VAL A 277 21.31 10.60 10.47
C VAL A 277 21.82 9.20 10.77
N LYS A 278 22.82 9.09 11.67
CA LYS A 278 23.36 7.79 12.09
C LYS A 278 22.26 6.92 12.72
N GLY A 279 22.14 5.68 12.27
CA GLY A 279 21.13 4.74 12.76
C GLY A 279 19.72 4.98 12.18
N ASN A 280 19.53 6.01 11.35
CA ASN A 280 18.29 6.18 10.63
C ASN A 280 18.17 5.16 9.49
N SER A 281 16.93 4.78 9.18
CA SER A 281 16.58 3.98 7.99
C SER A 281 15.17 4.33 7.57
N THR A 282 14.89 4.27 6.29
CA THR A 282 13.53 4.53 5.80
C THR A 282 12.63 3.30 5.89
N ALA A 283 11.31 3.47 5.75
CA ALA A 283 10.40 2.35 5.79
C ALA A 283 9.25 2.42 4.76
N GLU A 284 8.21 3.18 5.01
CA GLU A 284 7.03 3.26 4.14
C GLU A 284 7.13 4.42 3.16
N ILE A 285 6.50 4.26 2.00
CA ILE A 285 6.34 5.31 0.98
C ILE A 285 4.93 5.25 0.40
N LEU A 286 4.23 6.37 0.41
CA LEU A 286 2.90 6.49 -0.20
C LEU A 286 2.80 7.76 -1.04
N VAL A 287 2.21 7.61 -2.23
CA VAL A 287 1.77 8.75 -3.05
C VAL A 287 0.39 9.14 -2.54
N HIS A 288 0.17 10.44 -2.33
CA HIS A 288 -1.14 10.97 -1.98
C HIS A 288 -2.17 10.66 -3.08
N PRO A 289 -3.46 10.39 -2.76
CA PRO A 289 -4.48 10.09 -3.76
C PRO A 289 -4.62 11.14 -4.87
N SER A 290 -4.36 12.43 -4.58
CA SER A 290 -4.35 13.49 -5.61
C SER A 290 -3.19 13.40 -6.60
N GLY A 291 -2.13 12.62 -6.30
CA GLY A 291 -0.90 12.63 -7.08
C GLY A 291 0.05 13.80 -6.82
N LYS A 292 -0.39 14.88 -6.16
CA LYS A 292 0.42 16.11 -5.95
C LYS A 292 1.56 15.92 -4.96
N PHE A 293 1.46 14.96 -4.03
CA PHE A 293 2.40 14.78 -2.92
C PHE A 293 2.83 13.33 -2.75
N LEU A 294 3.99 13.15 -2.15
CA LEU A 294 4.55 11.87 -1.75
C LEU A 294 5.11 11.98 -0.34
N TYR A 295 4.94 10.93 0.45
CA TYR A 295 5.41 10.86 1.84
C TYR A 295 6.30 9.64 2.03
N GLY A 296 7.34 9.78 2.87
CA GLY A 296 8.25 8.71 3.24
C GLY A 296 8.57 8.72 4.72
N SER A 297 8.62 7.57 5.39
CA SER A 297 8.91 7.51 6.82
C SER A 297 10.39 7.23 7.12
N ASN A 298 10.92 7.88 8.18
CA ASN A 298 12.30 7.81 8.66
C ASN A 298 12.35 7.24 10.07
N ARG A 299 12.89 6.04 10.24
CA ARG A 299 13.08 5.36 11.53
C ARG A 299 14.44 5.76 12.11
N GLY A 300 14.46 6.47 13.23
CA GLY A 300 15.65 7.08 13.82
C GLY A 300 15.55 8.60 13.82
N HIS A 301 15.35 9.24 12.66
CA HIS A 301 14.92 10.64 12.57
C HIS A 301 13.47 10.84 13.06
N ASN A 302 12.69 9.75 13.10
CA ASN A 302 11.33 9.67 13.64
C ASN A 302 10.37 10.71 13.03
N SER A 303 10.40 10.79 11.71
CA SER A 303 9.62 11.77 10.93
C SER A 303 8.98 11.18 9.69
N ILE A 304 8.05 11.93 9.12
CA ILE A 304 7.56 11.78 7.76
C ILE A 304 8.23 12.85 6.88
N ALA A 305 9.01 12.42 5.89
CA ALA A 305 9.50 13.28 4.82
C ALA A 305 8.35 13.59 3.86
N MET A 306 8.22 14.85 3.46
CA MET A 306 7.15 15.33 2.58
C MET A 306 7.76 15.84 1.28
N PHE A 307 7.17 15.47 0.15
CA PHE A 307 7.61 15.88 -1.18
C PHE A 307 6.44 16.35 -2.01
N ARG A 308 6.67 17.38 -2.83
CA ARG A 308 5.82 17.74 -3.95
C ARG A 308 6.25 16.94 -5.18
N VAL A 309 5.27 16.40 -5.90
CA VAL A 309 5.48 15.71 -7.17
C VAL A 309 5.26 16.69 -8.32
N ASP A 310 6.22 16.78 -9.24
CA ASP A 310 5.99 17.43 -10.52
C ASP A 310 5.27 16.46 -11.46
N GLU A 311 4.00 16.68 -11.70
CA GLU A 311 3.15 15.81 -12.52
C GLU A 311 3.57 15.73 -14.00
N LYS A 312 4.39 16.68 -14.49
CA LYS A 312 4.89 16.70 -15.88
C LYS A 312 6.04 15.74 -16.07
N ASN A 313 6.92 15.59 -15.07
CA ASN A 313 8.14 14.81 -15.20
C ASN A 313 8.37 13.77 -14.11
N GLY A 314 7.51 13.71 -13.06
CA GLY A 314 7.57 12.76 -11.96
C GLY A 314 8.67 13.01 -10.94
N LYS A 315 9.39 14.12 -11.03
CA LYS A 315 10.44 14.48 -10.09
C LYS A 315 9.86 15.02 -8.77
N LEU A 316 10.65 14.91 -7.73
CA LEU A 316 10.29 15.29 -6.37
C LEU A 316 11.03 16.56 -5.93
N THR A 317 10.31 17.43 -5.21
CA THR A 317 10.89 18.56 -4.48
C THR A 317 10.56 18.39 -3.00
N ALA A 318 11.58 18.45 -2.12
CA ALA A 318 11.37 18.31 -0.68
C ALA A 318 10.57 19.50 -0.13
N LEU A 319 9.59 19.19 0.73
CA LEU A 319 8.75 20.18 1.44
C LEU A 319 9.11 20.29 2.92
N GLY A 320 10.00 19.41 3.41
CA GLY A 320 10.41 19.33 4.80
C GLY A 320 10.00 18.02 5.46
N HIS A 321 9.98 18.03 6.78
CA HIS A 321 9.76 16.87 7.63
C HIS A 321 8.77 17.20 8.75
N GLU A 322 7.90 16.28 9.10
CA GLU A 322 7.03 16.37 10.27
C GLU A 322 7.40 15.26 11.26
N PRO A 323 7.80 15.60 12.51
CA PRO A 323 8.03 14.60 13.55
C PRO A 323 6.76 13.82 13.87
N ILE A 324 6.85 12.49 14.00
CA ILE A 324 5.66 11.64 14.22
C ILE A 324 5.09 11.67 15.63
N ARG A 325 5.70 12.39 16.57
CA ARG A 325 5.34 12.36 18.00
C ARG A 325 5.44 10.96 18.61
N GLY A 326 6.43 10.18 18.16
CA GLY A 326 6.70 8.81 18.56
C GLY A 326 8.01 8.33 17.96
N GLU A 327 8.26 7.02 18.04
CA GLU A 327 9.52 6.43 17.61
C GLU A 327 9.33 5.30 16.61
N ILE A 328 10.27 5.20 15.64
CA ILE A 328 10.33 4.13 14.64
C ILE A 328 9.04 4.05 13.81
N PRO A 329 8.73 5.05 12.96
CA PRO A 329 7.57 5.02 12.07
C PRO A 329 7.76 3.97 10.96
N ARG A 330 7.55 2.68 11.30
CA ARG A 330 7.73 1.58 10.34
C ARG A 330 6.70 1.62 9.23
N ASN A 331 5.50 2.16 9.50
CA ASN A 331 4.44 2.31 8.51
C ASN A 331 3.60 3.54 8.82
N PHE A 332 2.93 4.04 7.82
CA PHE A 332 1.84 5.01 7.94
C PHE A 332 0.79 4.72 6.88
N GLY A 333 -0.43 5.21 7.08
CA GLY A 333 -1.52 5.15 6.10
C GLY A 333 -2.03 6.54 5.77
N ILE A 334 -2.50 6.74 4.55
CA ILE A 334 -3.28 7.92 4.14
C ILE A 334 -4.71 7.45 3.93
N ASP A 335 -5.69 8.16 4.48
CA ASP A 335 -7.09 7.82 4.26
C ASP A 335 -7.47 7.99 2.78
N PRO A 336 -8.48 7.27 2.28
CA PRO A 336 -8.82 7.31 0.85
C PRO A 336 -9.25 8.69 0.34
N THR A 337 -9.69 9.61 1.22
CA THR A 337 -10.01 10.99 0.84
C THR A 337 -8.77 11.89 0.74
N GLY A 338 -7.63 11.45 1.27
CA GLY A 338 -6.39 12.20 1.32
C GLY A 338 -6.34 13.29 2.41
N GLN A 339 -7.27 13.30 3.35
CA GLN A 339 -7.32 14.36 4.38
C GLN A 339 -6.42 14.08 5.58
N PHE A 340 -6.18 12.80 5.90
CA PHE A 340 -5.43 12.40 7.09
C PHE A 340 -4.32 11.41 6.77
N LEU A 341 -3.21 11.55 7.50
CA LEU A 341 -2.13 10.57 7.57
C LEU A 341 -2.06 10.05 9.01
N LEU A 342 -2.05 8.72 9.16
CA LEU A 342 -1.91 8.02 10.43
C LEU A 342 -0.52 7.40 10.49
N ALA A 343 0.35 7.88 11.38
CA ALA A 343 1.74 7.40 11.54
C ALA A 343 1.85 6.43 12.72
N ALA A 344 2.32 5.21 12.44
CA ALA A 344 2.48 4.14 13.42
C ALA A 344 3.90 4.14 14.01
N GLY A 345 4.03 4.61 15.26
CA GLY A 345 5.26 4.59 16.05
C GLY A 345 5.48 3.22 16.69
N GLN A 346 6.21 2.34 16.01
CA GLN A 346 6.40 0.96 16.43
C GLN A 346 6.96 0.83 17.86
N ARG A 347 7.99 1.61 18.20
CA ARG A 347 8.65 1.54 19.51
C ARG A 347 7.90 2.33 20.58
N SER A 348 7.23 3.40 20.19
CA SER A 348 6.42 4.22 21.10
C SER A 348 5.01 3.70 21.34
N ASN A 349 4.61 2.59 20.70
CA ASN A 349 3.31 1.95 20.85
C ASN A 349 2.12 2.91 20.61
N ASN A 350 2.24 3.80 19.64
CA ASN A 350 1.20 4.76 19.34
C ASN A 350 0.91 4.89 17.83
N VAL A 351 -0.28 5.36 17.53
CA VAL A 351 -0.64 5.81 16.19
C VAL A 351 -1.15 7.23 16.29
N ASN A 352 -0.45 8.15 15.65
CA ASN A 352 -0.72 9.58 15.68
C ASN A 352 -1.35 10.05 14.37
N VAL A 353 -2.34 10.95 14.48
CA VAL A 353 -3.14 11.44 13.37
C VAL A 353 -2.72 12.84 12.95
N PHE A 354 -2.41 13.00 11.67
CA PHE A 354 -2.02 14.26 11.07
C PHE A 354 -3.03 14.66 10.01
N ARG A 355 -3.42 15.92 9.97
CA ARG A 355 -4.16 16.51 8.86
C ARG A 355 -3.20 16.85 7.73
N ILE A 356 -3.57 16.53 6.51
CA ILE A 356 -2.84 16.88 5.29
C ILE A 356 -3.43 18.18 4.77
N ASP A 357 -2.59 19.20 4.57
CA ASP A 357 -2.99 20.42 3.88
C ASP A 357 -3.07 20.13 2.36
N PRO A 358 -4.23 20.29 1.72
CA PRO A 358 -4.43 19.89 0.32
C PRO A 358 -3.67 20.74 -0.70
N GLU A 359 -3.26 21.98 -0.33
CA GLU A 359 -2.53 22.88 -1.23
C GLU A 359 -1.01 22.77 -1.09
N THR A 360 -0.55 22.62 0.15
CA THR A 360 0.88 22.60 0.45
C THR A 360 1.46 21.19 0.62
N GLY A 361 0.63 20.19 0.95
CA GLY A 361 1.04 18.83 1.30
C GLY A 361 1.68 18.71 2.69
N LYS A 362 1.71 19.79 3.47
CA LYS A 362 2.28 19.78 4.81
C LYS A 362 1.37 19.04 5.79
N LEU A 363 2.00 18.36 6.74
CA LEU A 363 1.32 17.65 7.80
C LEU A 363 1.19 18.54 9.03
N LYS A 364 0.02 18.46 9.70
CA LYS A 364 -0.23 19.11 11.00
C LYS A 364 -0.81 18.08 11.97
N PHE A 365 -0.14 17.88 13.09
CA PHE A 365 -0.66 17.01 14.16
C PHE A 365 -2.02 17.50 14.65
N THR A 366 -3.01 16.59 14.74
CA THR A 366 -4.39 16.93 15.12
C THR A 366 -4.60 16.96 16.63
N GLY A 367 -3.63 16.46 17.42
CA GLY A 367 -3.80 16.15 18.83
C GLY A 367 -4.37 14.76 19.10
N ASN A 368 -4.88 14.07 18.08
CA ASN A 368 -5.43 12.72 18.22
C ASN A 368 -4.33 11.66 18.17
N SER A 369 -4.36 10.78 19.15
CA SER A 369 -3.44 9.64 19.30
C SER A 369 -4.18 8.44 19.89
N ILE A 370 -3.78 7.24 19.53
CA ILE A 370 -4.22 5.99 20.17
C ILE A 370 -3.02 5.15 20.54
N GLU A 371 -3.17 4.36 21.60
CA GLU A 371 -2.19 3.37 22.00
C GLU A 371 -2.47 2.04 21.29
N VAL A 372 -1.45 1.50 20.63
CA VAL A 372 -1.46 0.18 19.97
C VAL A 372 -0.07 -0.44 20.14
N ALA A 373 0.01 -1.64 20.70
CA ALA A 373 1.30 -2.31 20.94
C ALA A 373 2.00 -2.62 19.60
N SER A 374 3.24 -2.14 19.46
CA SER A 374 4.12 -2.36 18.30
C SER A 374 3.43 -2.28 16.92
N PRO A 375 2.73 -1.16 16.58
CA PRO A 375 2.00 -1.03 15.35
C PRO A 375 2.96 -0.89 14.16
N VAL A 376 2.75 -1.69 13.09
CA VAL A 376 3.68 -1.77 11.95
C VAL A 376 3.02 -1.76 10.58
N CYS A 377 1.68 -1.69 10.54
CA CYS A 377 0.92 -1.54 9.29
C CYS A 377 -0.40 -0.81 9.54
N VAL A 378 -0.72 0.18 8.71
CA VAL A 378 -1.99 0.93 8.76
C VAL A 378 -2.64 0.86 7.39
N ARG A 379 -3.88 0.35 7.32
CA ARG A 379 -4.69 0.32 6.08
C ARG A 379 -6.08 0.86 6.36
N MET A 380 -6.65 1.53 5.39
CA MET A 380 -7.94 2.21 5.57
C MET A 380 -8.87 1.97 4.39
N ILE A 381 -10.18 1.96 4.67
CA ILE A 381 -11.25 1.91 3.68
C ILE A 381 -12.39 2.81 4.16
N LEU A 382 -13.07 3.49 3.23
CA LEU A 382 -14.23 4.32 3.59
C LEU A 382 -15.36 3.45 4.17
N GLN A 383 -16.06 3.99 5.16
CA GLN A 383 -17.30 3.44 5.69
C GLN A 383 -18.46 4.28 5.15
N ASP A 384 -19.37 3.62 4.45
CA ASP A 384 -20.62 4.22 3.95
C ASP A 384 -21.64 4.38 5.08
#